data_4e62af6278e1bec52c84017e658e15db
#
_entry.id   4e62af6278e1bec52c84017e658e15db
#
_cell.length_a   1.000
_cell.length_b   1.000
_cell.length_c   1.000
_cell.angle_alpha   90.00
_cell.angle_beta   90.00
_cell.angle_gamma   90.00
#
_symmetry.space_group_name_H-M   'P 1'
#
loop_
_entity.id
_entity.type
_entity.pdbx_description
1 polymer ?
#
loop_
_entity_poly.entity_id
_entity_poly.type
_entity_poly.pdbx_seq_one_letter_code
_entity_poly.pdbx_strand_id
1 'polypeptide(L)'
;MIYGIIVSHRNVGHGILNALVGMYGDVDCLVSLSNEGLSTNELADNIREAARFAGEEGVCVFVDAYGGSCWRASKLARLRNAHVITGFNLPMLLSFVTKRATIPFGELPAVLETDGKRGIRIE
;
A
#
# COMPACT_ATOMS: atom_id res chain seq x y z
N MET A 1 -13.38 -1.52 -7.19
CA MET A 1 -12.00 -2.06 -7.12
C MET A 1 -11.38 -1.68 -5.79
N ILE A 2 -10.73 -2.63 -5.12
CA ILE A 2 -10.00 -2.36 -3.87
C ILE A 2 -8.89 -1.35 -4.16
N TYR A 3 -8.87 -0.28 -3.38
CA TYR A 3 -7.94 0.83 -3.56
C TYR A 3 -6.64 0.57 -2.80
N GLY A 4 -5.51 0.99 -3.34
CA GLY A 4 -4.21 0.86 -2.69
C GLY A 4 -3.55 2.21 -2.45
N ILE A 5 -2.96 2.39 -1.27
CA ILE A 5 -2.18 3.58 -0.92
C ILE A 5 -0.83 3.09 -0.41
N ILE A 6 0.23 3.45 -1.11
CA ILE A 6 1.61 3.20 -0.67
C ILE A 6 2.04 4.39 0.16
N VAL A 7 2.54 4.16 1.37
CA VAL A 7 3.03 5.20 2.27
C VAL A 7 4.47 4.87 2.63
N SER A 8 5.40 5.70 2.23
CA SER A 8 6.81 5.37 2.37
C SER A 8 7.68 6.56 2.72
N HIS A 9 8.89 6.26 3.14
CA HIS A 9 9.94 7.25 3.34
C HIS A 9 10.46 7.69 1.97
N ARG A 10 10.56 9.01 1.79
CA ARG A 10 11.13 9.63 0.58
C ARG A 10 10.54 9.03 -0.71
N ASN A 11 11.38 8.55 -1.60
CA ASN A 11 10.98 8.11 -2.94
C ASN A 11 10.76 6.59 -3.06
N VAL A 12 10.81 5.85 -1.96
CA VAL A 12 10.67 4.38 -2.01
C VAL A 12 9.36 3.98 -2.68
N GLY A 13 8.25 4.56 -2.25
CA GLY A 13 6.94 4.23 -2.81
C GLY A 13 6.77 4.65 -4.27
N HIS A 14 7.24 5.84 -4.61
CA HIS A 14 7.19 6.32 -5.99
C HIS A 14 8.02 5.44 -6.92
N GLY A 15 9.23 5.03 -6.48
CA GLY A 15 10.09 4.16 -7.25
C GLY A 15 9.50 2.79 -7.48
N ILE A 16 8.93 2.19 -6.44
CA ILE A 16 8.35 0.85 -6.56
C ILE A 16 7.07 0.86 -7.41
N LEU A 17 6.26 1.92 -7.29
CA LEU A 17 5.08 2.07 -8.15
C LEU A 17 5.50 2.23 -9.62
N ASN A 18 6.52 3.00 -9.89
CA ASN A 18 7.05 3.17 -11.24
C ASN A 18 7.56 1.83 -11.80
N ALA A 19 8.27 1.05 -10.99
CA ALA A 19 8.73 -0.28 -11.39
C ALA A 19 7.56 -1.23 -11.68
N LEU A 20 6.52 -1.18 -10.85
CA LEU A 20 5.31 -1.98 -11.03
C LEU A 20 4.61 -1.66 -12.37
N VAL A 21 4.49 -0.38 -12.69
CA VAL A 21 3.92 0.06 -13.97
C VAL A 21 4.75 -0.46 -15.14
N GLY A 22 6.08 -0.44 -15.02
CA GLY A 22 6.96 -0.99 -16.05
C GLY A 22 6.80 -2.50 -16.27
N MET A 23 6.46 -3.23 -15.21
CA MET A 23 6.30 -4.69 -15.27
C MET A 23 4.90 -5.13 -15.69
N TYR A 24 3.88 -4.44 -15.18
CA TYR A 24 2.48 -4.87 -15.31
C TYR A 24 1.71 -4.08 -16.38
N GLY A 25 2.06 -2.81 -16.56
CA GLY A 25 1.31 -1.88 -17.38
C GLY A 25 0.60 -0.84 -16.54
N ASP A 26 -0.40 -0.18 -17.10
CA ASP A 26 -1.16 0.85 -16.39
C ASP A 26 -1.84 0.27 -15.15
N VAL A 27 -1.70 0.96 -14.03
CA VAL A 27 -2.26 0.55 -12.75
C VAL A 27 -3.20 1.65 -12.25
N ASP A 28 -4.47 1.31 -12.16
CA ASP A 28 -5.50 2.19 -11.58
C ASP A 28 -5.66 1.92 -10.09
N CYS A 29 -6.19 2.91 -9.36
CA CYS A 29 -6.54 2.76 -7.95
C CYS A 29 -5.38 2.28 -7.08
N LEU A 30 -4.18 2.81 -7.34
CA LEU A 30 -2.99 2.62 -6.53
C LEU A 30 -2.17 3.90 -6.61
N VAL A 31 -1.98 4.55 -5.47
CA VAL A 31 -1.25 5.82 -5.37
C VAL A 31 -0.11 5.71 -4.37
N SER A 32 0.86 6.59 -4.48
CA SER A 32 2.01 6.61 -3.58
C SER A 32 2.11 7.98 -2.89
N LEU A 33 2.27 7.94 -1.57
CA LEU A 33 2.49 9.11 -0.72
C LEU A 33 3.83 9.01 -0.04
N SER A 34 4.53 10.14 0.05
CA SER A 34 5.82 10.25 0.74
C SER A 34 5.65 11.00 2.07
N ASN A 35 6.47 10.64 3.05
CA ASN A 35 6.56 11.38 4.32
C ASN A 35 7.43 12.63 4.20
N GLU A 36 8.10 12.86 3.08
CA GLU A 36 9.11 13.90 2.95
C GLU A 36 8.52 15.28 3.18
N GLY A 37 9.12 16.02 4.13
CA GLY A 37 8.68 17.37 4.48
C GLY A 37 7.41 17.44 5.30
N LEU A 38 6.87 16.31 5.77
CA LEU A 38 5.60 16.25 6.49
C LEU A 38 5.77 15.74 7.91
N SER A 39 4.96 16.30 8.83
CA SER A 39 4.77 15.72 10.15
C SER A 39 3.90 14.47 10.03
N THR A 40 3.89 13.65 11.09
CA THR A 40 3.02 12.47 11.15
C THR A 40 1.55 12.85 10.97
N ASN A 41 1.10 13.95 11.58
CA ASN A 41 -0.27 14.42 11.45
C ASN A 41 -0.60 14.88 10.02
N GLU A 42 0.31 15.60 9.40
CA GLU A 42 0.14 16.04 8.00
C GLU A 42 0.08 14.85 7.05
N LEU A 43 0.94 13.85 7.27
CA LEU A 43 0.91 12.63 6.46
C LEU A 43 -0.40 11.86 6.67
N ALA A 44 -0.90 11.77 7.92
CA ALA A 44 -2.19 11.16 8.20
C ALA A 44 -3.33 11.88 7.45
N ASP A 45 -3.29 13.22 7.39
CA ASP A 45 -4.27 14.01 6.64
C ASP A 45 -4.20 13.66 5.15
N ASN A 46 -3.00 13.54 4.61
CA ASN A 46 -2.81 13.17 3.20
C ASN A 46 -3.32 11.76 2.90
N ILE A 47 -3.13 10.83 3.83
CA ILE A 47 -3.65 9.47 3.69
C ILE A 47 -5.18 9.49 3.67
N ARG A 48 -5.81 10.24 4.57
CA ARG A 48 -7.28 10.40 4.58
C ARG A 48 -7.79 11.01 3.28
N GLU A 49 -7.09 12.01 2.77
CA GLU A 49 -7.47 12.66 1.51
C GLU A 49 -7.38 11.70 0.33
N ALA A 50 -6.30 10.91 0.25
CA ALA A 50 -6.15 9.90 -0.80
C ALA A 50 -7.23 8.83 -0.70
N ALA A 51 -7.60 8.42 0.51
CA ALA A 51 -8.61 7.39 0.74
C ALA A 51 -10.02 7.82 0.32
N ARG A 52 -10.26 9.11 0.12
CA ARG A 52 -11.57 9.61 -0.36
C ARG A 52 -11.90 9.08 -1.75
N PHE A 53 -10.90 8.69 -2.53
CA PHE A 53 -11.13 8.10 -3.86
C PHE A 53 -11.44 6.61 -3.81
N ALA A 54 -11.33 5.97 -2.64
CA ALA A 54 -11.69 4.58 -2.47
C ALA A 54 -13.20 4.41 -2.39
N GLY A 55 -13.69 3.35 -3.00
CA GLY A 55 -15.09 2.96 -2.89
C GLY A 55 -15.34 2.09 -1.66
N GLU A 56 -16.50 1.45 -1.63
CA GLU A 56 -16.93 0.59 -0.52
C GLU A 56 -16.16 -0.73 -0.45
N GLU A 57 -15.42 -1.08 -1.49
CA GLU A 57 -14.69 -2.35 -1.56
C GLU A 57 -13.49 -2.41 -0.62
N GLY A 58 -13.02 -1.27 -0.15
CA GLY A 58 -11.97 -1.20 0.85
C GLY A 58 -10.65 -0.65 0.35
N VAL A 59 -9.72 -0.45 1.30
CA VAL A 59 -8.40 0.14 1.07
C VAL A 59 -7.33 -0.75 1.67
N CYS A 60 -6.27 -1.01 0.91
CA CYS A 60 -5.03 -1.56 1.45
C CYS A 60 -3.99 -0.44 1.52
N VAL A 61 -3.48 -0.18 2.71
CA VAL A 61 -2.40 0.78 2.93
C VAL A 61 -1.10 0.00 3.08
N PHE A 62 -0.17 0.23 2.18
CA PHE A 62 1.12 -0.44 2.15
C PHE A 62 2.18 0.48 2.71
N VAL A 63 2.81 0.08 3.80
CA VAL A 63 3.82 0.87 4.50
C VAL A 63 5.18 0.20 4.35
N ASP A 64 6.22 0.98 4.11
CA ASP A 64 7.56 0.44 3.87
C ASP A 64 8.18 -0.24 5.10
N ALA A 65 7.95 0.29 6.30
CA ALA A 65 8.55 -0.26 7.51
C ALA A 65 7.60 -0.18 8.70
N TYR A 66 7.58 -1.23 9.50
CA TYR A 66 6.78 -1.28 10.73
C TYR A 66 7.35 -0.35 11.80
N GLY A 67 6.49 0.38 12.49
CA GLY A 67 6.84 1.16 13.68
C GLY A 67 7.38 2.57 13.40
N GLY A 68 7.66 2.93 12.16
CA GLY A 68 8.13 4.26 11.80
C GLY A 68 7.01 5.28 11.66
N SER A 69 7.37 6.50 11.21
CA SER A 69 6.41 7.60 11.06
C SER A 69 5.32 7.30 10.02
N CYS A 70 5.68 6.59 8.95
CA CYS A 70 4.71 6.19 7.93
C CYS A 70 3.68 5.22 8.49
N TRP A 71 4.11 4.26 9.32
CA TRP A 71 3.21 3.34 10.01
C TRP A 71 2.30 4.09 10.99
N ARG A 72 2.88 4.97 11.81
CA ARG A 72 2.10 5.76 12.77
C ARG A 72 1.06 6.62 12.08
N ALA A 73 1.42 7.29 11.00
CA ALA A 73 0.48 8.09 10.21
C ALA A 73 -0.65 7.25 9.65
N SER A 74 -0.34 6.05 9.15
CA SER A 74 -1.33 5.14 8.59
C SER A 74 -2.33 4.67 9.65
N LYS A 75 -1.87 4.43 10.88
CA LYS A 75 -2.75 4.08 12.00
C LYS A 75 -3.55 5.29 12.47
N LEU A 76 -2.92 6.46 12.54
CA LEU A 76 -3.55 7.70 12.98
C LEU A 76 -4.65 8.16 12.02
N ALA A 77 -4.55 7.83 10.75
CA ALA A 77 -5.55 8.18 9.75
C ALA A 77 -6.91 7.55 10.03
N ARG A 78 -6.96 6.42 10.72
CA ARG A 78 -8.20 5.72 11.14
C ARG A 78 -9.18 5.53 9.99
N LEU A 79 -8.67 4.98 8.89
CA LEU A 79 -9.50 4.71 7.72
C LEU A 79 -10.54 3.63 8.02
N ARG A 80 -11.71 3.78 7.44
CA ARG A 80 -12.76 2.75 7.46
C ARG A 80 -12.44 1.69 6.42
N ASN A 81 -12.80 0.46 6.72
CA ASN A 81 -12.68 -0.66 5.79
C ASN A 81 -11.28 -0.71 5.15
N ALA A 82 -10.25 -0.73 6.02
CA ALA A 82 -8.86 -0.65 5.58
C ALA A 82 -8.01 -1.74 6.24
N HIS A 83 -7.02 -2.21 5.50
CA HIS A 83 -5.93 -3.02 6.02
C HIS A 83 -4.65 -2.22 5.93
N VAL A 84 -3.82 -2.27 6.98
CA VAL A 84 -2.48 -1.69 6.97
C VAL A 84 -1.48 -2.84 6.93
N ILE A 85 -0.68 -2.88 5.87
CA ILE A 85 0.30 -3.94 5.62
C ILE A 85 1.68 -3.30 5.55
N THR A 86 2.59 -3.75 6.40
CA THR A 86 3.94 -3.18 6.48
C THR A 86 4.98 -4.10 5.83
N GLY A 87 6.11 -3.52 5.43
CA GLY A 87 7.20 -4.29 4.84
C GLY A 87 6.92 -4.71 3.41
N PHE A 88 6.22 -3.90 2.65
CA PHE A 88 5.88 -4.25 1.27
C PHE A 88 7.14 -4.50 0.43
N ASN A 89 6.97 -5.28 -0.59
CA ASN A 89 7.97 -5.47 -1.64
C ASN A 89 7.27 -5.55 -2.99
N LEU A 90 8.03 -5.56 -4.06
CA LEU A 90 7.49 -5.58 -5.41
C LEU A 90 6.63 -6.83 -5.68
N PRO A 91 7.01 -8.06 -5.27
CA PRO A 91 6.14 -9.22 -5.40
C PRO A 91 4.78 -9.07 -4.72
N MET A 92 4.73 -8.45 -3.53
CA MET A 92 3.48 -8.19 -2.84
C MET A 92 2.58 -7.24 -3.64
N LEU A 93 3.14 -6.14 -4.16
CA LEU A 93 2.37 -5.17 -4.92
C LEU A 93 1.91 -5.74 -6.27
N LEU A 94 2.72 -6.55 -6.90
CA LEU A 94 2.31 -7.27 -8.12
C LEU A 94 1.15 -8.22 -7.82
N SER A 95 1.22 -8.95 -6.70
CA SER A 95 0.12 -9.79 -6.23
C SER A 95 -1.15 -8.98 -5.99
N PHE A 96 -1.02 -7.80 -5.36
CA PHE A 96 -2.17 -6.92 -5.12
C PHE A 96 -2.88 -6.55 -6.42
N VAL A 97 -2.17 -6.02 -7.40
CA VAL A 97 -2.80 -5.55 -8.65
C VAL A 97 -3.37 -6.69 -9.48
N THR A 98 -2.80 -7.89 -9.39
CA THR A 98 -3.26 -9.05 -10.16
C THR A 98 -4.40 -9.81 -9.46
N LYS A 99 -4.54 -9.73 -8.14
CA LYS A 99 -5.47 -10.56 -7.37
C LYS A 99 -6.61 -9.81 -6.71
N ARG A 100 -6.53 -8.48 -6.58
CA ARG A 100 -7.54 -7.69 -5.86
C ARG A 100 -8.95 -7.79 -6.45
N ALA A 101 -9.07 -8.12 -7.71
CA ALA A 101 -10.38 -8.25 -8.37
C ALA A 101 -11.09 -9.57 -8.06
N THR A 102 -10.35 -10.60 -7.61
CA THR A 102 -10.87 -11.96 -7.44
C THR A 102 -10.82 -12.47 -6.01
N ILE A 103 -9.92 -11.92 -5.17
CA ILE A 103 -9.79 -12.33 -3.77
C ILE A 103 -10.64 -11.40 -2.90
N PRO A 104 -11.51 -11.94 -2.03
CA PRO A 104 -12.30 -11.11 -1.10
C PRO A 104 -11.41 -10.25 -0.22
N PHE A 105 -11.86 -9.03 0.09
CA PHE A 105 -11.08 -8.05 0.85
C PHE A 105 -10.55 -8.60 2.18
N GLY A 106 -11.38 -9.36 2.91
CA GLY A 106 -10.98 -9.94 4.19
C GLY A 106 -9.89 -11.01 4.09
N GLU A 107 -9.74 -11.64 2.92
CA GLU A 107 -8.75 -12.68 2.68
C GLU A 107 -7.47 -12.15 2.00
N LEU A 108 -7.57 -10.98 1.41
CA LEU A 108 -6.49 -10.41 0.60
C LEU A 108 -5.18 -10.22 1.38
N PRO A 109 -5.17 -9.68 2.61
CA PRO A 109 -3.92 -9.47 3.35
C PRO A 109 -3.10 -10.75 3.53
N ALA A 110 -3.73 -11.88 3.84
CA ALA A 110 -3.02 -13.15 4.01
C ALA A 110 -2.39 -13.64 2.70
N VAL A 111 -3.07 -13.43 1.58
CA VAL A 111 -2.54 -13.75 0.24
C VAL A 111 -1.34 -12.86 -0.07
N LEU A 112 -1.44 -11.56 0.21
CA LEU A 112 -0.36 -10.61 -0.03
C LEU A 112 0.86 -10.90 0.83
N GLU A 113 0.66 -11.26 2.09
CA GLU A 113 1.75 -11.65 2.98
C GLU A 113 2.47 -12.88 2.42
N THR A 114 1.74 -13.90 2.04
CA THR A 114 2.31 -15.13 1.47
C THR A 114 3.11 -14.84 0.21
N ASP A 115 2.54 -14.08 -0.71
CA ASP A 115 3.20 -13.77 -1.99
C ASP A 115 4.41 -12.85 -1.80
N GLY A 116 4.32 -11.90 -0.88
CA GLY A 116 5.46 -11.03 -0.53
C GLY A 116 6.63 -11.84 0.05
N LYS A 117 6.35 -12.73 0.98
CA LYS A 117 7.37 -13.60 1.59
C LYS A 117 8.01 -14.54 0.59
N ARG A 118 7.22 -15.06 -0.35
CA ARG A 118 7.75 -15.92 -1.43
C ARG A 118 8.73 -15.22 -2.35
N GLY A 119 8.69 -13.90 -2.41
CA GLY A 119 9.65 -13.10 -3.17
C GLY A 119 11.03 -13.08 -2.55
N ILE A 120 11.16 -13.47 -1.29
CA ILE A 120 12.45 -13.54 -0.59
C ILE A 120 13.02 -14.96 -0.82
N ARG A 121 14.06 -15.04 -1.60
CA ARG A 121 14.72 -16.30 -1.97
C ARG A 121 16.19 -16.25 -1.62
N ILE A 122 16.72 -17.37 -1.14
CA ILE A 122 18.15 -17.55 -0.85
C ILE A 122 18.62 -18.71 -1.74
N GLU A 123 19.60 -18.42 -2.58
CA GLU A 123 20.17 -19.41 -3.51
C GLU A 123 21.64 -19.64 -3.28
#